data_98394afc4ad621af5796eb7bc0e5c200
#
_entry.id   98394afc4ad621af5796eb7bc0e5c200
#
_cell.length_a   1.000
_cell.length_b   1.000
_cell.length_c   1.000
_cell.angle_alpha   90.00
_cell.angle_beta   90.00
_cell.angle_gamma   90.00
#
_symmetry.space_group_name_H-M   'P 1'
#
loop_
_entity.id
_entity.type
_entity.pdbx_description
1 polymer ?
#
loop_
_entity_poly.entity_id
_entity_poly.type
_entity_poly.pdbx_seq_one_letter_code
_entity_poly.pdbx_strand_id
1 'polypeptide(L)'
;MLRPLPGVSGARRRLSTGLLALVLVTGILYLGVRPAYSDVSVGGNAGSFLQFEVGGRPSGMGGAQVGSAAGIMAQYWNPAALASLEQPQVGAMHAAWLQDLKYEWLGYARPLSSKLGVGSLSLAYFHLPSINGVDAFGNPTGDFKVYDMAFTMGLARNLGRGISVGANLKAIRQNLATVSATGPAADFGAMATWRGTSFGVVEQNVGPRLSFDGSASYPLPHQLRLGLSRAVADGRVLLATDYNMPSDYYDDVRVGAEIRAHPNISLRLGYRREIGAGDDPGNGMSYGLGINFRQMNIDYAMTPDNDFADVHRLSFGYSFGSGGAEKEPKPKKKPEEKKPAPPAPTGPPVIAQVEPRLDVPKPVKATEVIPKSVTPRPAPIPIALTSAVPAPAAQATAPVEALSEFVIVLPGFSSKETAQAEIKALDLLGFRTKDARIEKDPRRGGYQIMLTRMKSKGKADEMASSLQRMSFRAVVDLAQK
;
A
#
# COMPACT_ATOMS: atom_id res chain seq x y z
N MET A 1 53.45 -35.86 -1.87
CA MET A 1 52.36 -35.25 -1.04
C MET A 1 52.27 -33.77 -1.39
N LEU A 2 51.33 -33.41 -2.28
CA LEU A 2 51.07 -32.04 -2.71
C LEU A 2 49.93 -31.45 -1.84
N ARG A 3 50.20 -30.35 -1.13
CA ARG A 3 49.21 -29.61 -0.34
C ARG A 3 48.24 -28.86 -1.27
N PRO A 4 46.90 -28.89 -1.04
CA PRO A 4 45.97 -28.11 -1.83
C PRO A 4 46.04 -26.63 -1.44
N LEU A 5 46.01 -25.74 -2.44
CA LEU A 5 45.98 -24.27 -2.30
C LEU A 5 44.65 -23.80 -1.70
N PRO A 6 44.66 -22.93 -0.68
CA PRO A 6 43.41 -22.35 -0.14
C PRO A 6 43.03 -21.14 -0.99
N GLY A 7 41.81 -21.11 -1.57
CA GLY A 7 41.31 -19.85 -2.12
C GLY A 7 40.17 -19.88 -3.14
N VAL A 8 39.68 -21.03 -3.60
CA VAL A 8 38.72 -21.04 -4.73
C VAL A 8 37.24 -21.18 -4.32
N SER A 9 36.94 -21.59 -3.08
CA SER A 9 35.55 -21.82 -2.65
C SER A 9 34.74 -20.55 -2.29
N GLY A 10 35.44 -19.50 -1.87
CA GLY A 10 34.79 -18.23 -1.47
C GLY A 10 34.35 -17.34 -2.63
N ALA A 11 35.06 -17.39 -3.76
CA ALA A 11 34.76 -16.58 -4.94
C ALA A 11 33.53 -17.10 -5.70
N ARG A 12 33.38 -18.41 -5.82
CA ARG A 12 32.20 -19.02 -6.49
C ARG A 12 30.89 -18.77 -5.76
N ARG A 13 30.89 -18.73 -4.42
CA ARG A 13 29.69 -18.40 -3.62
C ARG A 13 29.32 -16.92 -3.71
N ARG A 14 30.27 -16.01 -3.90
CA ARG A 14 29.97 -14.56 -4.05
C ARG A 14 29.41 -14.23 -5.44
N LEU A 15 29.87 -14.92 -6.49
CA LEU A 15 29.32 -14.76 -7.84
C LEU A 15 27.87 -15.27 -7.96
N SER A 16 27.53 -16.41 -7.32
CA SER A 16 26.20 -16.99 -7.40
C SER A 16 25.13 -16.12 -6.69
N THR A 17 25.48 -15.47 -5.58
CA THR A 17 24.53 -14.61 -4.84
C THR A 17 24.31 -13.25 -5.54
N GLY A 18 25.37 -12.70 -6.15
CA GLY A 18 25.25 -11.48 -6.96
C GLY A 18 24.46 -11.71 -8.24
N LEU A 19 24.68 -12.86 -8.90
CA LEU A 19 23.95 -13.25 -10.10
C LEU A 19 22.47 -13.51 -9.80
N LEU A 20 22.16 -14.15 -8.67
CA LEU A 20 20.78 -14.39 -8.24
C LEU A 20 20.05 -13.09 -7.89
N ALA A 21 20.74 -12.16 -7.21
CA ALA A 21 20.20 -10.82 -6.93
C ALA A 21 20.01 -10.00 -8.22
N LEU A 22 20.94 -10.11 -9.17
CA LEU A 22 20.84 -9.46 -10.48
C LEU A 22 19.69 -10.06 -11.31
N VAL A 23 19.52 -11.38 -11.30
CA VAL A 23 18.42 -12.07 -12.00
C VAL A 23 17.07 -11.74 -11.36
N LEU A 24 16.99 -11.60 -10.02
CA LEU A 24 15.80 -11.15 -9.33
C LEU A 24 15.48 -9.69 -9.67
N VAL A 25 16.47 -8.79 -9.65
CA VAL A 25 16.29 -7.37 -9.97
C VAL A 25 15.98 -7.19 -11.46
N THR A 26 16.64 -7.90 -12.37
CA THR A 26 16.34 -7.85 -13.81
C THR A 26 15.01 -8.53 -14.14
N GLY A 27 14.64 -9.61 -13.44
CA GLY A 27 13.33 -10.25 -13.57
C GLY A 27 12.20 -9.31 -13.11
N ILE A 28 12.39 -8.61 -12.00
CA ILE A 28 11.44 -7.59 -11.49
C ILE A 28 11.38 -6.39 -12.44
N LEU A 29 12.50 -5.92 -12.99
CA LEU A 29 12.52 -4.84 -14.00
C LEU A 29 11.86 -5.28 -15.32
N TYR A 30 12.00 -6.55 -15.72
CA TYR A 30 11.37 -7.07 -16.93
C TYR A 30 9.86 -7.29 -16.77
N LEU A 31 9.42 -7.69 -15.57
CA LEU A 31 8.01 -7.78 -15.21
C LEU A 31 7.38 -6.40 -14.97
N GLY A 32 8.17 -5.40 -14.58
CA GLY A 32 7.73 -4.04 -14.31
C GLY A 32 7.67 -3.10 -15.54
N VAL A 33 8.16 -3.52 -16.71
CA VAL A 33 7.95 -2.77 -17.97
C VAL A 33 6.52 -3.03 -18.44
N ARG A 34 5.56 -2.34 -17.83
CA ARG A 34 4.21 -2.28 -18.38
C ARG A 34 4.27 -1.47 -19.68
N PRO A 35 3.64 -1.92 -20.76
CA PRO A 35 3.29 -1.00 -21.82
C PRO A 35 2.48 0.13 -21.15
N ALA A 36 2.78 1.37 -21.46
CA ALA A 36 1.99 2.51 -21.01
C ALA A 36 0.54 2.27 -21.47
N TYR A 37 -0.29 1.76 -20.55
CA TYR A 37 -1.73 1.65 -20.81
C TYR A 37 -2.28 3.06 -20.76
N SER A 38 -2.61 3.57 -21.94
CA SER A 38 -3.20 4.89 -22.12
C SER A 38 -4.66 4.99 -21.65
N ASP A 39 -5.27 3.87 -21.24
CA ASP A 39 -6.62 3.82 -20.69
C ASP A 39 -6.61 3.00 -19.38
N VAL A 40 -6.61 3.69 -18.25
CA VAL A 40 -6.92 3.07 -16.95
C VAL A 40 -8.42 2.76 -16.98
N SER A 41 -8.75 1.48 -17.20
CA SER A 41 -10.14 1.01 -17.09
C SER A 41 -10.51 0.87 -15.63
N VAL A 42 -10.93 1.96 -15.00
CA VAL A 42 -11.35 1.96 -13.59
C VAL A 42 -12.56 1.03 -13.43
N GLY A 43 -12.46 0.08 -12.49
CA GLY A 43 -13.60 -0.76 -12.07
C GLY A 43 -13.92 -1.96 -12.97
N GLY A 44 -13.03 -2.35 -13.91
CA GLY A 44 -13.24 -3.47 -14.81
C GLY A 44 -12.78 -4.84 -14.31
N ASN A 45 -12.43 -4.98 -13.02
CA ASN A 45 -11.83 -6.19 -12.46
C ASN A 45 -12.82 -7.00 -11.60
N ALA A 46 -12.64 -8.32 -11.61
CA ALA A 46 -13.25 -9.20 -10.61
C ALA A 46 -12.37 -9.24 -9.34
N GLY A 47 -12.99 -9.55 -8.20
CA GLY A 47 -12.25 -9.76 -6.95
C GLY A 47 -11.61 -8.49 -6.38
N SER A 48 -12.20 -7.31 -6.56
CA SER A 48 -11.69 -6.02 -6.05
C SER A 48 -11.47 -6.03 -4.53
N PHE A 49 -12.18 -6.88 -3.77
CA PHE A 49 -11.98 -7.07 -2.33
C PHE A 49 -10.55 -7.53 -1.95
N LEU A 50 -9.80 -8.11 -2.90
CA LEU A 50 -8.40 -8.49 -2.72
C LEU A 50 -7.45 -7.29 -2.51
N GLN A 51 -7.91 -6.08 -2.82
CA GLN A 51 -7.17 -4.83 -2.59
C GLN A 51 -7.53 -4.16 -1.26
N PHE A 52 -8.54 -4.67 -0.55
CA PHE A 52 -8.95 -4.11 0.74
C PHE A 52 -7.93 -4.40 1.81
N GLU A 53 -7.56 -3.36 2.54
CA GLU A 53 -6.47 -3.40 3.52
C GLU A 53 -6.78 -4.36 4.68
N VAL A 54 -5.79 -5.19 5.04
CA VAL A 54 -5.86 -6.14 6.15
C VAL A 54 -5.04 -5.64 7.34
N GLY A 55 -5.71 -5.49 8.48
CA GLY A 55 -5.11 -5.17 9.77
C GLY A 55 -5.17 -3.70 10.17
N GLY A 56 -5.47 -3.45 11.46
CA GLY A 56 -5.52 -2.09 12.01
C GLY A 56 -4.16 -1.39 12.02
N ARG A 57 -3.06 -2.11 12.34
CA ARG A 57 -1.71 -1.54 12.27
C ARG A 57 -1.36 -1.02 10.88
N PRO A 58 -1.49 -1.80 9.81
CA PRO A 58 -1.23 -1.35 8.46
C PRO A 58 -2.10 -0.17 8.03
N SER A 59 -3.40 -0.27 8.24
CA SER A 59 -4.34 0.78 7.83
C SER A 59 -4.09 2.09 8.55
N GLY A 60 -3.75 2.05 9.86
CA GLY A 60 -3.36 3.24 10.61
C GLY A 60 -2.07 3.91 10.10
N MET A 61 -1.27 3.22 9.29
CA MET A 61 -0.07 3.73 8.61
C MET A 61 -0.33 4.05 7.13
N GLY A 62 -1.58 4.27 6.70
CA GLY A 62 -1.94 4.55 5.31
C GLY A 62 -1.68 3.38 4.35
N GLY A 63 -1.48 2.16 4.86
CA GLY A 63 -1.12 1.00 4.05
C GLY A 63 0.33 0.96 3.58
N ALA A 64 1.23 1.79 4.14
CA ALA A 64 2.68 1.77 3.84
C ALA A 64 3.35 0.58 4.53
N GLN A 65 3.25 -0.63 3.95
CA GLN A 65 3.60 -1.88 4.61
C GLN A 65 4.56 -2.79 3.84
N VAL A 66 4.84 -2.54 2.58
CA VAL A 66 5.64 -3.47 1.76
C VAL A 66 7.05 -3.67 2.32
N GLY A 67 7.64 -2.59 2.85
CA GLY A 67 8.94 -2.63 3.53
C GLY A 67 8.86 -2.81 5.05
N SER A 68 7.65 -2.73 5.67
CA SER A 68 7.44 -2.68 7.13
C SER A 68 6.47 -3.74 7.67
N ALA A 69 5.99 -4.64 6.81
CA ALA A 69 5.06 -5.70 7.20
C ALA A 69 5.65 -6.57 8.31
N ALA A 70 4.81 -6.95 9.26
CA ALA A 70 5.21 -7.76 10.41
C ALA A 70 4.05 -8.66 10.87
N GLY A 71 4.40 -9.74 11.58
CA GLY A 71 3.45 -10.70 12.11
C GLY A 71 2.70 -11.44 11.01
N ILE A 72 1.59 -12.11 11.40
CA ILE A 72 0.79 -12.91 10.45
C ILE A 72 0.16 -12.07 9.33
N MET A 73 -0.19 -10.82 9.57
CA MET A 73 -0.78 -9.94 8.56
C MET A 73 0.19 -9.59 7.41
N ALA A 74 1.50 -9.84 7.60
CA ALA A 74 2.49 -9.76 6.53
C ALA A 74 2.17 -10.68 5.35
N GLN A 75 1.44 -11.78 5.55
CA GLN A 75 0.97 -12.63 4.46
C GLN A 75 0.23 -11.84 3.38
N TYR A 76 -0.61 -10.90 3.77
CA TYR A 76 -1.33 -10.04 2.83
C TYR A 76 -0.42 -8.98 2.19
N TRP A 77 0.41 -8.29 3.00
CA TRP A 77 1.11 -7.09 2.55
C TRP A 77 2.39 -7.38 1.78
N ASN A 78 3.21 -8.29 2.30
CA ASN A 78 4.41 -8.81 1.65
C ASN A 78 4.76 -10.17 2.27
N PRO A 79 4.49 -11.28 1.58
CA PRO A 79 4.70 -12.61 2.15
C PRO A 79 6.15 -12.87 2.57
N ALA A 80 7.14 -12.17 1.97
CA ALA A 80 8.53 -12.32 2.38
C ALA A 80 8.81 -11.91 3.83
N ALA A 81 7.99 -10.99 4.38
CA ALA A 81 8.15 -10.52 5.75
C ALA A 81 7.79 -11.58 6.79
N LEU A 82 6.97 -12.59 6.44
CA LEU A 82 6.70 -13.73 7.30
C LEU A 82 7.96 -14.51 7.68
N ALA A 83 9.01 -14.45 6.86
CA ALA A 83 10.28 -15.15 7.14
C ALA A 83 10.96 -14.69 8.44
N SER A 84 10.55 -13.56 9.01
CA SER A 84 11.02 -13.05 10.30
C SER A 84 10.23 -13.58 11.49
N LEU A 85 9.16 -14.36 11.28
CA LEU A 85 8.33 -14.89 12.33
C LEU A 85 9.08 -15.98 13.13
N GLU A 86 9.29 -15.75 14.42
CA GLU A 86 10.00 -16.67 15.29
C GLU A 86 9.06 -17.65 16.02
N GLN A 87 7.79 -17.31 16.18
CA GLN A 87 6.80 -18.08 16.93
C GLN A 87 5.50 -18.22 16.13
N PRO A 88 4.71 -19.28 16.36
CA PRO A 88 3.39 -19.39 15.77
C PRO A 88 2.52 -18.19 16.16
N GLN A 89 1.74 -17.69 15.21
CA GLN A 89 0.82 -16.58 15.43
C GLN A 89 -0.54 -16.87 14.80
N VAL A 90 -1.58 -16.42 15.49
CA VAL A 90 -2.92 -16.26 14.94
C VAL A 90 -3.26 -14.78 14.87
N GLY A 91 -3.99 -14.37 13.86
CA GLY A 91 -4.48 -12.99 13.73
C GLY A 91 -5.88 -12.98 13.17
N ALA A 92 -6.66 -12.00 13.60
CA ALA A 92 -8.01 -11.75 13.11
C ALA A 92 -8.20 -10.25 12.88
N MET A 93 -9.08 -9.90 11.95
CA MET A 93 -9.49 -8.52 11.70
C MET A 93 -10.97 -8.49 11.37
N HIS A 94 -11.62 -7.45 11.88
CA HIS A 94 -12.96 -7.01 11.50
C HIS A 94 -12.90 -5.59 10.98
N ALA A 95 -13.49 -5.35 9.81
CA ALA A 95 -13.71 -4.00 9.29
C ALA A 95 -15.18 -3.81 8.94
N ALA A 96 -15.73 -2.68 9.40
CA ALA A 96 -17.07 -2.24 9.09
C ALA A 96 -17.00 -1.07 8.11
N TRP A 97 -17.81 -1.16 7.05
CA TRP A 97 -17.98 -0.13 6.04
C TRP A 97 -19.42 0.35 5.96
N LEU A 98 -19.66 1.29 5.05
CA LEU A 98 -20.98 1.78 4.70
C LEU A 98 -21.94 0.63 4.35
N GLN A 99 -23.24 0.80 4.66
CA GLN A 99 -24.33 -0.12 4.32
C GLN A 99 -24.15 -1.54 4.86
N ASP A 100 -23.61 -1.67 6.07
CA ASP A 100 -23.37 -2.97 6.72
C ASP A 100 -22.43 -3.91 5.96
N LEU A 101 -21.66 -3.41 5.00
CA LEU A 101 -20.56 -4.16 4.38
C LEU A 101 -19.53 -4.51 5.44
N LYS A 102 -19.15 -5.77 5.50
CA LYS A 102 -18.18 -6.29 6.47
C LYS A 102 -17.05 -7.01 5.77
N TYR A 103 -15.85 -6.81 6.32
CA TYR A 103 -14.67 -7.53 5.87
C TYR A 103 -14.00 -8.19 7.05
N GLU A 104 -13.97 -9.51 7.01
CA GLU A 104 -13.37 -10.37 8.02
C GLU A 104 -12.11 -11.00 7.48
N TRP A 105 -11.08 -11.06 8.30
CA TRP A 105 -9.86 -11.78 7.96
C TRP A 105 -9.39 -12.59 9.16
N LEU A 106 -9.00 -13.83 8.90
CA LEU A 106 -8.44 -14.75 9.89
C LEU A 106 -7.20 -15.40 9.30
N GLY A 107 -6.09 -15.43 10.07
CA GLY A 107 -4.85 -16.03 9.62
C GLY A 107 -4.10 -16.76 10.72
N TYR A 108 -3.31 -17.75 10.31
CA TYR A 108 -2.38 -18.50 11.14
C TYR A 108 -1.05 -18.67 10.41
N ALA A 109 0.05 -18.43 11.10
CA ALA A 109 1.38 -18.71 10.58
C ALA A 109 2.26 -19.36 11.64
N ARG A 110 3.18 -20.20 11.18
CA ARG A 110 4.17 -20.85 12.07
C ARG A 110 5.49 -21.09 11.38
N PRO A 111 6.61 -21.00 12.10
CA PRO A 111 7.87 -21.56 11.67
C PRO A 111 7.74 -23.08 11.46
N LEU A 112 8.17 -23.59 10.31
CA LEU A 112 8.14 -25.01 9.97
C LEU A 112 9.50 -25.67 10.28
N SER A 113 10.54 -25.20 9.59
CA SER A 113 11.93 -25.62 9.81
C SER A 113 12.88 -24.58 9.22
N SER A 114 14.16 -24.65 9.58
CA SER A 114 15.19 -23.76 9.00
C SER A 114 15.34 -23.91 7.47
N LYS A 115 14.97 -25.07 6.92
CA LYS A 115 15.01 -25.33 5.47
C LYS A 115 13.75 -24.87 4.77
N LEU A 116 12.57 -25.06 5.35
CA LEU A 116 11.28 -24.71 4.76
C LEU A 116 10.89 -23.25 5.03
N GLY A 117 11.31 -22.68 6.17
CA GLY A 117 10.95 -21.32 6.57
C GLY A 117 9.64 -21.28 7.35
N VAL A 118 8.76 -20.33 7.03
CA VAL A 118 7.49 -20.06 7.70
C VAL A 118 6.35 -20.38 6.77
N GLY A 119 5.41 -21.22 7.21
CA GLY A 119 4.15 -21.50 6.53
C GLY A 119 3.00 -20.69 7.11
N SER A 120 2.04 -20.32 6.29
CA SER A 120 0.86 -19.57 6.71
C SER A 120 -0.40 -19.97 5.95
N LEU A 121 -1.55 -19.75 6.59
CA LEU A 121 -2.89 -19.93 6.03
C LEU A 121 -3.73 -18.73 6.43
N SER A 122 -4.61 -18.26 5.55
CA SER A 122 -5.61 -17.26 5.90
C SER A 122 -6.90 -17.41 5.10
N LEU A 123 -7.95 -16.82 5.64
CA LEU A 123 -9.26 -16.66 5.02
C LEU A 123 -9.65 -15.19 5.09
N ALA A 124 -9.95 -14.60 3.96
CA ALA A 124 -10.58 -13.31 3.82
C ALA A 124 -12.04 -13.50 3.39
N TYR A 125 -12.95 -12.80 4.02
CA TYR A 125 -14.39 -12.89 3.75
C TYR A 125 -15.00 -11.51 3.76
N PHE A 126 -15.43 -11.07 2.59
CA PHE A 126 -16.12 -9.80 2.38
C PHE A 126 -17.57 -10.08 2.03
N HIS A 127 -18.51 -9.49 2.75
CA HIS A 127 -19.91 -9.83 2.59
C HIS A 127 -20.86 -8.70 2.98
N LEU A 128 -22.04 -8.74 2.35
CA LEU A 128 -23.21 -7.99 2.80
C LEU A 128 -24.10 -8.87 3.67
N PRO A 129 -24.95 -8.26 4.53
CA PRO A 129 -26.09 -8.95 5.09
C PRO A 129 -26.98 -9.56 3.99
N SER A 130 -27.75 -10.60 4.35
CA SER A 130 -28.70 -11.18 3.42
C SER A 130 -29.70 -10.13 2.93
N ILE A 131 -29.91 -10.05 1.62
CA ILE A 131 -30.82 -9.11 0.98
C ILE A 131 -32.12 -9.86 0.67
N ASN A 132 -33.24 -9.39 1.22
CA ASN A 132 -34.53 -9.98 0.95
C ASN A 132 -34.95 -9.67 -0.49
N GLY A 133 -35.10 -10.70 -1.30
CA GLY A 133 -35.59 -10.58 -2.66
C GLY A 133 -37.09 -10.44 -2.71
N VAL A 134 -37.58 -9.54 -3.58
CA VAL A 134 -39.01 -9.42 -3.87
C VAL A 134 -39.22 -9.41 -5.38
N ASP A 135 -40.35 -9.96 -5.83
CA ASP A 135 -40.76 -9.90 -7.23
C ASP A 135 -41.34 -8.51 -7.59
N ALA A 136 -41.72 -8.34 -8.85
CA ALA A 136 -42.31 -7.08 -9.32
C ALA A 136 -43.64 -6.71 -8.63
N PHE A 137 -44.27 -7.64 -7.92
CA PHE A 137 -45.52 -7.46 -7.18
C PHE A 137 -45.30 -7.29 -5.68
N GLY A 138 -44.02 -7.32 -5.22
CA GLY A 138 -43.68 -7.20 -3.80
C GLY A 138 -43.73 -8.53 -3.02
N ASN A 139 -43.91 -9.67 -3.67
CA ASN A 139 -43.88 -10.96 -3.00
C ASN A 139 -42.42 -11.40 -2.73
N PRO A 140 -42.12 -12.00 -1.57
CA PRO A 140 -40.79 -12.52 -1.29
C PRO A 140 -40.37 -13.59 -2.31
N THR A 141 -39.18 -13.42 -2.89
CA THR A 141 -38.57 -14.39 -3.86
C THR A 141 -37.43 -15.19 -3.24
N GLY A 142 -37.16 -15.00 -1.96
CA GLY A 142 -36.03 -15.59 -1.26
C GLY A 142 -34.90 -14.58 -1.04
N ASP A 143 -33.92 -14.98 -0.25
CA ASP A 143 -32.80 -14.12 0.15
C ASP A 143 -31.63 -14.27 -0.82
N PHE A 144 -31.02 -13.14 -1.18
CA PHE A 144 -29.78 -13.10 -1.94
C PHE A 144 -28.57 -12.96 -1.02
N LYS A 145 -27.52 -13.71 -1.31
CA LYS A 145 -26.23 -13.58 -0.63
C LYS A 145 -25.19 -13.02 -1.60
N VAL A 146 -24.54 -11.94 -1.20
CA VAL A 146 -23.41 -11.35 -1.92
C VAL A 146 -22.20 -11.47 -1.02
N TYR A 147 -21.19 -12.18 -1.48
CA TYR A 147 -19.95 -12.34 -0.75
C TYR A 147 -18.78 -12.65 -1.67
N ASP A 148 -17.60 -12.22 -1.23
CA ASP A 148 -16.32 -12.56 -1.82
C ASP A 148 -15.44 -13.24 -0.78
N MET A 149 -14.72 -14.27 -1.17
CA MET A 149 -13.88 -15.05 -0.28
C MET A 149 -12.54 -15.40 -0.93
N ALA A 150 -11.46 -15.33 -0.15
CA ALA A 150 -10.16 -15.81 -0.59
C ALA A 150 -9.53 -16.66 0.51
N PHE A 151 -9.25 -17.92 0.19
CA PHE A 151 -8.39 -18.77 0.99
C PHE A 151 -6.96 -18.66 0.47
N THR A 152 -6.01 -18.37 1.37
CA THR A 152 -4.61 -18.14 1.00
C THR A 152 -3.68 -19.07 1.77
N MET A 153 -2.78 -19.74 1.05
CA MET A 153 -1.65 -20.49 1.60
C MET A 153 -0.35 -19.75 1.29
N GLY A 154 0.52 -19.56 2.28
CA GLY A 154 1.77 -18.83 2.11
C GLY A 154 2.98 -19.61 2.59
N LEU A 155 4.12 -19.35 1.96
CA LEU A 155 5.42 -19.84 2.36
C LEU A 155 6.45 -18.72 2.23
N ALA A 156 7.26 -18.53 3.28
CA ALA A 156 8.31 -17.52 3.30
C ALA A 156 9.62 -18.09 3.84
N ARG A 157 10.73 -17.60 3.32
CA ARG A 157 12.06 -18.08 3.70
C ARG A 157 13.08 -16.96 3.78
N ASN A 158 13.87 -16.98 4.84
CA ASN A 158 15.07 -16.15 4.96
C ASN A 158 16.24 -16.83 4.20
N LEU A 159 16.83 -16.11 3.24
CA LEU A 159 17.96 -16.56 2.43
C LEU A 159 19.31 -16.18 3.03
N GLY A 160 19.29 -15.50 4.19
CA GLY A 160 20.50 -14.96 4.82
C GLY A 160 20.85 -13.58 4.31
N ARG A 161 21.82 -12.94 4.98
CA ARG A 161 22.32 -11.58 4.66
C ARG A 161 21.23 -10.49 4.62
N GLY A 162 20.14 -10.67 5.38
CA GLY A 162 19.04 -9.73 5.43
C GLY A 162 18.06 -9.84 4.25
N ILE A 163 18.16 -10.89 3.43
CA ILE A 163 17.26 -11.11 2.27
C ILE A 163 16.26 -12.21 2.62
N SER A 164 14.98 -11.94 2.36
CA SER A 164 13.90 -12.91 2.46
C SER A 164 13.01 -12.88 1.22
N VAL A 165 12.37 -14.01 0.95
CA VAL A 165 11.41 -14.19 -0.14
C VAL A 165 10.17 -14.91 0.38
N GLY A 166 9.05 -14.69 -0.28
CA GLY A 166 7.79 -15.36 0.07
C GLY A 166 6.84 -15.42 -1.11
N ALA A 167 5.93 -16.37 -1.05
CA ALA A 167 4.88 -16.54 -2.05
C ALA A 167 3.59 -16.96 -1.37
N ASN A 168 2.47 -16.57 -1.95
CA ASN A 168 1.12 -17.02 -1.61
C ASN A 168 0.48 -17.69 -2.82
N LEU A 169 -0.37 -18.68 -2.54
CA LEU A 169 -1.36 -19.22 -3.46
C LEU A 169 -2.74 -18.95 -2.90
N LYS A 170 -3.64 -18.44 -3.74
CA LYS A 170 -5.00 -18.04 -3.37
C LYS A 170 -6.01 -18.86 -4.14
N ALA A 171 -7.08 -19.30 -3.48
CA ALA A 171 -8.31 -19.76 -4.09
C ALA A 171 -9.38 -18.69 -3.81
N ILE A 172 -9.89 -18.09 -4.87
CA ILE A 172 -10.83 -16.96 -4.81
C ILE A 172 -12.19 -17.46 -5.21
N ARG A 173 -13.24 -17.07 -4.49
CA ARG A 173 -14.63 -17.23 -4.86
C ARG A 173 -15.37 -15.92 -4.69
N GLN A 174 -16.06 -15.50 -5.74
CA GLN A 174 -16.94 -14.34 -5.76
C GLN A 174 -18.36 -14.80 -6.06
N ASN A 175 -19.33 -14.39 -5.26
CA ASN A 175 -20.73 -14.71 -5.40
C ASN A 175 -21.57 -13.44 -5.45
N LEU A 176 -22.17 -13.16 -6.58
CA LEU A 176 -23.01 -11.99 -6.84
C LEU A 176 -24.47 -12.45 -7.02
N ALA A 177 -25.11 -12.77 -5.91
CA ALA A 177 -26.49 -13.26 -5.87
C ALA A 177 -26.72 -14.53 -6.71
N THR A 178 -27.00 -14.39 -8.02
CA THR A 178 -27.34 -15.50 -8.92
C THR A 178 -26.17 -16.02 -9.74
N VAL A 179 -25.05 -15.29 -9.79
CA VAL A 179 -23.87 -15.69 -10.57
C VAL A 179 -22.65 -15.81 -9.66
N SER A 180 -21.76 -16.72 -9.98
CA SER A 180 -20.54 -16.90 -9.21
C SER A 180 -19.32 -17.17 -10.09
N ALA A 181 -18.16 -16.83 -9.55
CA ALA A 181 -16.87 -17.11 -10.17
C ALA A 181 -15.90 -17.70 -9.16
N THR A 182 -15.05 -18.61 -9.62
CA THR A 182 -13.97 -19.18 -8.80
C THR A 182 -12.70 -19.26 -9.63
N GLY A 183 -11.56 -18.95 -9.02
CA GLY A 183 -10.28 -19.05 -9.71
C GLY A 183 -9.08 -18.90 -8.76
N PRO A 184 -7.88 -19.26 -9.25
CA PRO A 184 -6.65 -19.13 -8.50
C PRO A 184 -6.00 -17.77 -8.69
N ALA A 185 -5.16 -17.37 -7.70
CA ALA A 185 -4.20 -16.30 -7.85
C ALA A 185 -2.93 -16.61 -7.04
N ALA A 186 -1.87 -15.86 -7.30
CA ALA A 186 -0.62 -15.94 -6.57
C ALA A 186 -0.08 -14.55 -6.23
N ASP A 187 0.69 -14.46 -5.13
CA ASP A 187 1.50 -13.29 -4.81
C ASP A 187 2.95 -13.72 -4.66
N PHE A 188 3.87 -12.83 -5.00
CA PHE A 188 5.31 -13.02 -4.86
C PHE A 188 5.92 -11.79 -4.17
N GLY A 189 6.68 -12.03 -3.10
CA GLY A 189 7.30 -10.97 -2.33
C GLY A 189 8.78 -11.20 -2.12
N ALA A 190 9.53 -10.09 -2.04
CA ALA A 190 10.91 -10.09 -1.59
C ALA A 190 11.17 -8.91 -0.66
N MET A 191 12.06 -9.11 0.31
CA MET A 191 12.54 -8.06 1.22
C MET A 191 14.05 -8.15 1.37
N ALA A 192 14.69 -6.99 1.52
CA ALA A 192 16.08 -6.85 1.86
C ALA A 192 16.26 -5.82 2.97
N THR A 193 16.93 -6.21 4.06
CA THR A 193 17.24 -5.31 5.18
C THR A 193 18.72 -5.04 5.23
N TRP A 194 19.09 -3.75 5.17
CA TRP A 194 20.47 -3.31 5.21
C TRP A 194 20.62 -2.06 6.08
N ARG A 195 21.49 -2.12 7.08
CA ARG A 195 21.77 -1.01 8.02
C ARG A 195 20.52 -0.39 8.66
N GLY A 196 19.54 -1.23 8.99
CA GLY A 196 18.30 -0.80 9.64
C GLY A 196 17.26 -0.20 8.70
N THR A 197 17.51 -0.22 7.39
CA THR A 197 16.54 0.13 6.35
C THR A 197 16.07 -1.15 5.66
N SER A 198 14.76 -1.32 5.51
CA SER A 198 14.17 -2.45 4.80
C SER A 198 13.56 -1.98 3.49
N PHE A 199 13.88 -2.69 2.43
CA PHE A 199 13.33 -2.53 1.08
C PHE A 199 12.42 -3.73 0.81
N GLY A 200 11.26 -3.50 0.26
CA GLY A 200 10.32 -4.54 -0.11
C GLY A 200 9.82 -4.36 -1.54
N VAL A 201 9.52 -5.48 -2.17
CA VAL A 201 8.77 -5.54 -3.43
C VAL A 201 7.77 -6.66 -3.34
N VAL A 202 6.58 -6.45 -3.84
CA VAL A 202 5.55 -7.49 -3.91
C VAL A 202 4.73 -7.31 -5.17
N GLU A 203 4.46 -8.42 -5.82
CA GLU A 203 3.53 -8.55 -6.93
C GLU A 203 2.35 -9.40 -6.45
N GLN A 204 1.14 -8.85 -6.53
CA GLN A 204 -0.06 -9.44 -5.94
C GLN A 204 -1.13 -9.74 -6.98
N ASN A 205 -1.94 -10.77 -6.69
CA ASN A 205 -3.12 -11.16 -7.45
C ASN A 205 -2.80 -11.55 -8.90
N VAL A 206 -1.64 -12.17 -9.14
CA VAL A 206 -1.28 -12.74 -10.44
C VAL A 206 -2.11 -13.99 -10.68
N GLY A 207 -2.96 -13.98 -11.71
CA GLY A 207 -3.83 -15.11 -12.00
C GLY A 207 -4.60 -14.96 -13.30
N PRO A 208 -5.34 -16.00 -13.71
CA PRO A 208 -6.22 -15.95 -14.87
C PRO A 208 -7.41 -15.02 -14.60
N ARG A 209 -8.12 -14.67 -15.65
CA ARG A 209 -9.41 -13.97 -15.56
C ARG A 209 -10.43 -14.85 -14.84
N LEU A 210 -11.26 -14.26 -13.99
CA LEU A 210 -12.40 -14.96 -13.39
C LEU A 210 -13.58 -14.96 -14.38
N SER A 211 -14.14 -16.14 -14.61
CA SER A 211 -15.31 -16.31 -15.47
C SER A 211 -16.55 -16.52 -14.63
N PHE A 212 -17.58 -15.70 -14.87
CA PHE A 212 -18.88 -15.79 -14.22
C PHE A 212 -19.83 -16.63 -15.08
N ASP A 213 -20.17 -17.82 -14.60
CA ASP A 213 -21.10 -18.76 -15.23
C ASP A 213 -20.89 -18.95 -16.75
N GLY A 214 -19.61 -18.86 -17.20
CA GLY A 214 -19.21 -19.07 -18.57
C GLY A 214 -19.54 -17.95 -19.56
N SER A 215 -20.18 -16.86 -19.12
CA SER A 215 -20.65 -15.79 -20.03
C SER A 215 -19.71 -14.58 -20.12
N ALA A 216 -19.13 -14.14 -19.01
CA ALA A 216 -18.24 -12.99 -18.97
C ALA A 216 -17.01 -13.30 -18.10
N SER A 217 -15.85 -12.80 -18.50
CA SER A 217 -14.61 -12.98 -17.75
C SER A 217 -13.90 -11.65 -17.51
N TYR A 218 -13.45 -11.44 -16.28
CA TYR A 218 -12.83 -10.21 -15.82
C TYR A 218 -11.44 -10.49 -15.25
N PRO A 219 -10.44 -9.62 -15.48
CA PRO A 219 -9.12 -9.78 -14.89
C PRO A 219 -9.18 -9.64 -13.38
N LEU A 220 -8.19 -10.20 -12.68
CA LEU A 220 -7.97 -9.94 -11.26
C LEU A 220 -7.30 -8.57 -11.07
N PRO A 221 -7.45 -7.95 -9.90
CA PRO A 221 -6.84 -6.66 -9.57
C PRO A 221 -5.35 -6.84 -9.26
N HIS A 222 -4.57 -7.10 -10.31
CA HIS A 222 -3.13 -7.27 -10.24
C HIS A 222 -2.47 -5.95 -9.83
N GLN A 223 -1.47 -6.01 -8.95
CA GLN A 223 -0.72 -4.84 -8.52
C GLN A 223 0.73 -5.16 -8.20
N LEU A 224 1.62 -4.25 -8.58
CA LEU A 224 3.01 -4.22 -8.16
C LEU A 224 3.19 -3.13 -7.11
N ARG A 225 3.87 -3.44 -6.00
CA ARG A 225 4.12 -2.50 -4.92
C ARG A 225 5.59 -2.51 -4.53
N LEU A 226 6.14 -1.33 -4.32
CA LEU A 226 7.51 -1.10 -3.84
C LEU A 226 7.43 -0.40 -2.49
N GLY A 227 8.27 -0.79 -1.54
CA GLY A 227 8.23 -0.19 -0.22
C GLY A 227 9.59 -0.02 0.42
N LEU A 228 9.67 1.00 1.26
CA LEU A 228 10.82 1.34 2.06
C LEU A 228 10.40 1.59 3.49
N SER A 229 11.16 1.09 4.45
CA SER A 229 10.95 1.44 5.85
C SER A 229 12.24 1.58 6.62
N ARG A 230 12.21 2.42 7.67
CA ARG A 230 13.34 2.60 8.57
C ARG A 230 12.88 2.92 9.98
N ALA A 231 13.46 2.21 10.95
CA ALA A 231 13.32 2.55 12.36
C ALA A 231 14.37 3.62 12.73
N VAL A 232 13.93 4.69 13.38
CA VAL A 232 14.73 5.80 13.87
C VAL A 232 14.47 6.04 15.35
N ALA A 233 15.20 6.95 15.97
CA ALA A 233 15.07 7.25 17.41
C ALA A 233 15.18 5.99 18.30
N ASP A 234 16.23 5.19 18.08
CA ASP A 234 16.49 3.91 18.79
C ASP A 234 15.31 2.91 18.69
N GLY A 235 14.62 2.91 17.55
CA GLY A 235 13.50 2.03 17.27
C GLY A 235 12.15 2.51 17.82
N ARG A 236 12.09 3.71 18.41
CA ARG A 236 10.82 4.28 18.90
C ARG A 236 9.91 4.78 17.79
N VAL A 237 10.47 5.15 16.65
CA VAL A 237 9.72 5.65 15.50
C VAL A 237 10.05 4.79 14.30
N LEU A 238 9.02 4.23 13.64
CA LEU A 238 9.12 3.56 12.36
C LEU A 238 8.51 4.47 11.30
N LEU A 239 9.29 4.77 10.27
CA LEU A 239 8.82 5.48 9.07
C LEU A 239 8.75 4.48 7.91
N ALA A 240 7.69 4.58 7.11
CA ALA A 240 7.49 3.72 5.95
C ALA A 240 6.93 4.54 4.79
N THR A 241 7.28 4.15 3.58
CA THR A 241 6.69 4.67 2.34
C THR A 241 6.57 3.55 1.32
N ASP A 242 5.44 3.51 0.62
CA ASP A 242 5.17 2.57 -0.45
C ASP A 242 4.74 3.33 -1.72
N TYR A 243 5.09 2.77 -2.87
CA TYR A 243 4.56 3.13 -4.18
C TYR A 243 3.80 1.94 -4.73
N ASN A 244 2.53 2.12 -5.02
CA ASN A 244 1.60 1.10 -5.47
C ASN A 244 1.17 1.37 -6.91
N MET A 245 1.20 0.34 -7.76
CA MET A 245 0.88 0.36 -9.18
C MET A 245 -0.21 -0.68 -9.47
N PRO A 246 -1.49 -0.38 -9.22
CA PRO A 246 -2.59 -1.28 -9.53
C PRO A 246 -2.85 -1.30 -11.04
N SER A 247 -3.39 -2.42 -11.55
CA SER A 247 -3.70 -2.57 -12.98
C SER A 247 -5.00 -1.88 -13.41
N ASP A 248 -5.85 -1.56 -12.45
CA ASP A 248 -7.24 -1.13 -12.65
C ASP A 248 -7.56 0.21 -12.00
N TYR A 249 -6.54 0.87 -11.47
CA TYR A 249 -6.70 2.15 -10.80
C TYR A 249 -5.45 3.03 -10.93
N TYR A 250 -5.51 4.24 -10.43
CA TYR A 250 -4.37 5.17 -10.39
C TYR A 250 -3.26 4.65 -9.48
N ASP A 251 -2.03 4.95 -9.84
CA ASP A 251 -0.89 4.73 -8.95
C ASP A 251 -1.06 5.55 -7.67
N ASP A 252 -0.60 5.00 -6.55
CA ASP A 252 -0.65 5.73 -5.28
C ASP A 252 0.68 5.70 -4.51
N VAL A 253 0.95 6.77 -3.79
CA VAL A 253 2.02 6.88 -2.81
C VAL A 253 1.40 6.83 -1.42
N ARG A 254 2.00 6.01 -0.55
CA ARG A 254 1.59 5.86 0.83
C ARG A 254 2.75 6.20 1.76
N VAL A 255 2.47 6.94 2.81
CA VAL A 255 3.44 7.30 3.83
C VAL A 255 2.86 6.97 5.19
N GLY A 256 3.65 6.33 6.04
CA GLY A 256 3.22 5.92 7.38
C GLY A 256 4.28 6.19 8.43
N ALA A 257 3.81 6.53 9.62
CA ALA A 257 4.63 6.66 10.81
C ALA A 257 3.99 5.89 11.96
N GLU A 258 4.80 5.09 12.67
CA GLU A 258 4.42 4.44 13.92
C GLU A 258 5.32 4.96 15.03
N ILE A 259 4.73 5.49 16.09
CA ILE A 259 5.43 6.02 17.26
C ILE A 259 5.10 5.12 18.44
N ARG A 260 6.12 4.47 18.99
CA ARG A 260 6.02 3.70 20.23
C ARG A 260 6.07 4.67 21.42
N ALA A 261 4.89 5.23 21.76
CA ALA A 261 4.74 6.21 22.84
C ALA A 261 5.02 5.57 24.22
N HIS A 262 4.70 4.30 24.38
CA HIS A 262 4.97 3.47 25.57
C HIS A 262 5.34 2.06 25.11
N PRO A 263 6.06 1.23 25.88
CA PRO A 263 6.35 -0.16 25.51
C PRO A 263 5.11 -0.95 25.06
N ASN A 264 3.95 -0.61 25.61
CA ASN A 264 2.68 -1.28 25.31
C ASN A 264 1.74 -0.49 24.40
N ILE A 265 2.08 0.77 24.02
CA ILE A 265 1.18 1.67 23.26
C ILE A 265 1.92 2.23 22.06
N SER A 266 1.32 2.05 20.90
CA SER A 266 1.79 2.61 19.63
C SER A 266 0.73 3.53 19.04
N LEU A 267 1.15 4.71 18.60
CA LEU A 267 0.34 5.66 17.85
C LEU A 267 0.77 5.62 16.39
N ARG A 268 -0.18 5.72 15.48
CA ARG A 268 0.09 5.64 14.04
C ARG A 268 -0.61 6.76 13.29
N LEU A 269 0.08 7.22 12.28
CA LEU A 269 -0.41 8.22 11.34
C LEU A 269 -0.02 7.75 9.94
N GLY A 270 -0.96 7.81 9.02
CA GLY A 270 -0.75 7.46 7.63
C GLY A 270 -1.34 8.49 6.68
N TYR A 271 -0.83 8.52 5.48
CA TYR A 271 -1.36 9.31 4.38
C TYR A 271 -1.22 8.55 3.06
N ARG A 272 -2.29 8.52 2.28
CA ARG A 272 -2.32 7.99 0.92
C ARG A 272 -2.62 9.11 -0.05
N ARG A 273 -1.90 9.13 -1.17
CA ARG A 273 -2.15 10.04 -2.28
C ARG A 273 -2.13 9.30 -3.60
N GLU A 274 -3.20 9.41 -4.35
CA GLU A 274 -3.32 8.93 -5.72
C GLU A 274 -2.67 9.91 -6.70
N ILE A 275 -2.01 9.39 -7.73
CA ILE A 275 -1.25 10.17 -8.71
C ILE A 275 -2.06 10.21 -10.00
N GLY A 276 -2.46 11.42 -10.41
CA GLY A 276 -3.23 11.62 -11.65
C GLY A 276 -4.74 11.51 -11.49
N ALA A 277 -5.25 11.26 -10.29
CA ALA A 277 -6.70 11.19 -10.02
C ALA A 277 -7.40 12.55 -9.83
N GLY A 278 -6.70 13.67 -10.03
CA GLY A 278 -7.24 15.02 -9.81
C GLY A 278 -7.49 15.31 -8.31
N ASP A 279 -8.62 15.94 -8.00
CA ASP A 279 -9.05 16.26 -6.62
C ASP A 279 -9.82 15.10 -5.97
N ASP A 280 -9.58 13.87 -6.41
CA ASP A 280 -10.35 12.69 -6.02
C ASP A 280 -10.14 12.29 -4.55
N PRO A 281 -11.22 11.85 -3.87
CA PRO A 281 -11.28 11.46 -2.47
C PRO A 281 -10.45 10.23 -2.06
N GLY A 282 -9.82 9.50 -2.99
CA GLY A 282 -8.88 8.42 -2.67
C GLY A 282 -7.64 8.88 -1.88
N ASN A 283 -7.46 10.20 -1.74
CA ASN A 283 -6.43 10.82 -0.94
C ASN A 283 -6.90 11.00 0.50
N GLY A 284 -6.16 10.49 1.47
CA GLY A 284 -6.63 10.64 2.84
C GLY A 284 -5.62 10.33 3.92
N MET A 285 -5.90 10.91 5.09
CA MET A 285 -5.21 10.60 6.34
C MET A 285 -5.79 9.33 6.95
N SER A 286 -4.98 8.60 7.66
CA SER A 286 -5.41 7.49 8.50
C SER A 286 -4.77 7.59 9.87
N TYR A 287 -5.47 7.08 10.87
CA TYR A 287 -5.08 7.14 12.27
C TYR A 287 -5.12 5.74 12.88
N GLY A 288 -4.19 5.44 13.76
CA GLY A 288 -4.15 4.14 14.40
C GLY A 288 -3.68 4.18 15.84
N LEU A 289 -4.21 3.25 16.63
CA LEU A 289 -3.81 2.96 17.99
C LEU A 289 -3.49 1.48 18.12
N GLY A 290 -2.36 1.14 18.73
CA GLY A 290 -1.97 -0.23 19.02
C GLY A 290 -1.73 -0.42 20.51
N ILE A 291 -2.22 -1.53 21.04
CA ILE A 291 -2.00 -1.98 22.42
C ILE A 291 -1.34 -3.35 22.37
N ASN A 292 -0.14 -3.46 22.97
CA ASN A 292 0.57 -4.70 23.10
C ASN A 292 0.55 -5.13 24.57
N PHE A 293 0.05 -6.31 24.84
CA PHE A 293 0.02 -6.87 26.18
C PHE A 293 0.48 -8.32 26.16
N ARG A 294 1.67 -8.59 26.70
CA ARG A 294 2.31 -9.92 26.67
C ARG A 294 2.43 -10.45 25.24
N GLN A 295 1.65 -11.48 24.90
CA GLN A 295 1.63 -12.15 23.59
C GLN A 295 0.51 -11.65 22.68
N MET A 296 -0.31 -10.71 23.14
CA MET A 296 -1.46 -10.17 22.42
C MET A 296 -1.14 -8.78 21.89
N ASN A 297 -1.59 -8.50 20.70
CA ASN A 297 -1.68 -7.16 20.16
C ASN A 297 -3.11 -6.88 19.69
N ILE A 298 -3.60 -5.70 19.99
CA ILE A 298 -4.88 -5.17 19.52
C ILE A 298 -4.58 -3.86 18.81
N ASP A 299 -5.00 -3.77 17.57
CA ASP A 299 -4.78 -2.58 16.77
C ASP A 299 -6.12 -2.08 16.22
N TYR A 300 -6.35 -0.80 16.40
CA TYR A 300 -7.48 -0.08 15.82
C TYR A 300 -6.97 0.92 14.81
N ALA A 301 -7.71 1.08 13.71
CA ALA A 301 -7.50 2.14 12.74
C ALA A 301 -8.81 2.74 12.29
N MET A 302 -8.76 4.03 11.98
CA MET A 302 -9.81 4.80 11.35
C MET A 302 -9.23 5.45 10.09
N THR A 303 -9.92 5.26 8.98
CA THR A 303 -9.63 5.93 7.71
C THR A 303 -10.86 6.78 7.38
N PRO A 304 -10.79 8.10 7.59
CA PRO A 304 -11.87 9.00 7.20
C PRO A 304 -12.10 8.93 5.70
N ASP A 305 -13.34 8.94 5.31
CA ASP A 305 -13.76 9.04 3.91
C ASP A 305 -14.73 10.21 3.79
N ASN A 306 -14.41 11.18 2.92
CA ASN A 306 -15.19 12.41 2.81
C ASN A 306 -16.54 12.19 2.10
N ASP A 307 -16.66 11.13 1.30
CA ASP A 307 -17.82 10.87 0.46
C ASP A 307 -18.72 9.75 1.00
N PHE A 308 -18.13 8.86 1.81
CA PHE A 308 -18.80 7.71 2.40
C PHE A 308 -18.66 7.73 3.93
N ALA A 309 -18.91 6.65 4.58
CA ALA A 309 -18.69 6.54 6.02
C ALA A 309 -17.22 6.21 6.33
N ASP A 310 -16.73 6.72 7.46
CA ASP A 310 -15.41 6.37 7.98
C ASP A 310 -15.26 4.85 8.08
N VAL A 311 -14.09 4.34 7.67
CA VAL A 311 -13.80 2.92 7.75
C VAL A 311 -13.07 2.62 9.06
N HIS A 312 -13.72 1.83 9.90
CA HIS A 312 -13.18 1.37 11.17
C HIS A 312 -12.63 -0.05 11.05
N ARG A 313 -11.38 -0.27 11.45
CA ARG A 313 -10.73 -1.59 11.46
C ARG A 313 -10.23 -1.92 12.85
N LEU A 314 -10.62 -3.08 13.32
CA LEU A 314 -10.11 -3.66 14.57
C LEU A 314 -9.39 -4.96 14.24
N SER A 315 -8.16 -5.12 14.70
CA SER A 315 -7.43 -6.36 14.54
C SER A 315 -6.84 -6.85 15.84
N PHE A 316 -6.73 -8.15 15.91
CA PHE A 316 -6.18 -8.90 17.03
C PHE A 316 -5.09 -9.84 16.55
N GLY A 317 -4.01 -9.94 17.30
CA GLY A 317 -2.96 -10.91 17.09
C GLY A 317 -2.56 -11.59 18.39
N TYR A 318 -2.22 -12.88 18.30
CA TYR A 318 -1.71 -13.65 19.43
C TYR A 318 -0.52 -14.52 19.00
N SER A 319 0.60 -14.41 19.74
CA SER A 319 1.81 -15.20 19.52
C SER A 319 1.87 -16.34 20.51
N PHE A 320 1.98 -17.58 20.02
CA PHE A 320 2.10 -18.77 20.88
C PHE A 320 3.57 -18.98 21.28
N GLY A 321 3.84 -19.01 22.56
CA GLY A 321 5.19 -19.28 23.09
C GLY A 321 5.38 -18.70 24.49
N SER A 322 6.34 -19.18 25.24
CA SER A 322 6.70 -18.58 26.53
C SER A 322 7.28 -17.19 26.26
N GLY A 323 6.55 -16.17 26.65
CA GLY A 323 6.77 -14.75 26.37
C GLY A 323 8.24 -14.31 26.37
N GLY A 324 8.80 -14.26 25.19
CA GLY A 324 9.93 -13.40 24.97
C GLY A 324 9.36 -11.98 24.84
N ALA A 325 9.30 -11.21 25.92
CA ALA A 325 9.39 -9.78 25.79
C ALA A 325 10.48 -9.53 24.73
N GLU A 326 10.13 -8.76 23.69
CA GLU A 326 11.08 -8.29 22.68
C GLU A 326 12.41 -8.05 23.40
N LYS A 327 13.42 -8.87 23.08
CA LYS A 327 14.71 -8.74 23.74
C LYS A 327 15.11 -7.29 23.51
N GLU A 328 14.99 -6.47 24.57
CA GLU A 328 15.59 -5.15 24.56
C GLU A 328 16.95 -5.30 23.92
N PRO A 329 17.31 -4.48 22.92
CA PRO A 329 18.63 -4.54 22.33
C PRO A 329 19.60 -4.45 23.52
N LYS A 330 20.31 -5.55 23.82
CA LYS A 330 21.23 -5.63 24.95
C LYS A 330 22.05 -4.35 24.88
N PRO A 331 22.07 -3.53 25.92
CA PRO A 331 22.87 -2.31 25.93
C PRO A 331 24.27 -2.72 25.50
N LYS A 332 24.76 -2.12 24.41
CA LYS A 332 26.14 -2.35 23.96
C LYS A 332 26.98 -2.18 25.21
N LYS A 333 27.60 -3.27 25.69
CA LYS A 333 28.55 -3.21 26.81
C LYS A 333 29.47 -2.03 26.49
N LYS A 334 29.39 -0.97 27.32
CA LYS A 334 30.39 0.08 27.34
C LYS A 334 31.74 -0.63 27.27
N PRO A 335 32.68 -0.21 26.42
CA PRO A 335 34.01 -0.79 26.42
C PRO A 335 34.46 -0.79 27.88
N GLU A 336 34.79 -1.95 28.40
CA GLU A 336 35.30 -2.12 29.77
C GLU A 336 36.55 -1.27 29.84
N GLU A 337 36.49 -0.19 30.57
CA GLU A 337 37.61 0.68 30.83
C GLU A 337 38.66 -0.18 31.52
N LYS A 338 39.73 -0.54 30.79
CA LYS A 338 40.79 -1.37 31.33
C LYS A 338 41.27 -0.71 32.62
N LYS A 339 40.96 -1.34 33.77
CA LYS A 339 41.57 -0.96 35.06
C LYS A 339 43.08 -0.76 34.83
N PRO A 340 43.66 0.33 35.30
CA PRO A 340 45.10 0.50 35.27
C PRO A 340 45.79 -0.67 35.91
N ALA A 341 46.78 -1.22 35.24
CA ALA A 341 47.60 -2.31 35.79
C ALA A 341 48.22 -1.83 37.11
N PRO A 342 48.35 -2.72 38.13
CA PRO A 342 49.04 -2.37 39.38
C PRO A 342 50.47 -1.94 39.10
N PRO A 343 51.01 -0.92 39.83
CA PRO A 343 52.37 -0.48 39.63
C PRO A 343 53.36 -1.62 39.90
N ALA A 344 54.34 -1.76 38.98
CA ALA A 344 55.44 -2.70 39.11
C ALA A 344 56.32 -2.35 40.35
N PRO A 345 56.89 -3.35 41.05
CA PRO A 345 57.70 -3.12 42.22
C PRO A 345 58.96 -2.32 41.86
N THR A 346 59.21 -1.24 42.60
CA THR A 346 60.41 -0.43 42.52
C THR A 346 61.61 -1.17 43.09
N GLY A 347 62.50 -1.61 42.20
CA GLY A 347 63.88 -1.99 42.57
C GLY A 347 64.83 -0.81 42.28
N PRO A 348 65.96 -0.70 42.97
CA PRO A 348 66.88 0.47 42.87
C PRO A 348 67.52 0.55 41.48
N PRO A 349 67.89 1.80 41.02
CA PRO A 349 68.34 2.04 39.65
C PRO A 349 69.79 1.57 39.42
N VAL A 350 70.01 0.79 38.39
CA VAL A 350 71.33 0.53 37.85
C VAL A 350 71.63 1.66 36.85
N ILE A 351 72.66 2.45 37.19
CA ILE A 351 73.17 3.53 36.36
C ILE A 351 74.01 2.89 35.23
N ALA A 352 73.52 2.94 34.02
CA ALA A 352 74.30 2.74 32.80
C ALA A 352 74.46 4.09 32.11
N GLN A 353 75.67 4.58 32.07
CA GLN A 353 76.07 5.77 31.30
C GLN A 353 75.94 5.43 29.81
N VAL A 354 75.17 6.20 29.10
CA VAL A 354 75.18 6.25 27.63
C VAL A 354 75.26 7.70 27.21
N GLU A 355 76.32 8.04 26.50
CA GLU A 355 76.60 9.35 25.94
C GLU A 355 75.51 9.83 24.96
N PRO A 356 75.26 11.14 24.89
CA PRO A 356 74.26 11.68 23.97
C PRO A 356 74.83 11.86 22.57
N ARG A 357 74.32 11.17 21.59
CA ARG A 357 74.44 11.60 20.21
C ARG A 357 73.30 12.54 19.87
N LEU A 358 73.66 13.77 19.66
CA LEU A 358 72.82 14.83 19.06
C LEU A 358 72.76 14.58 17.54
N ASP A 359 71.65 14.10 17.04
CA ASP A 359 71.28 14.25 15.63
C ASP A 359 70.22 15.34 15.51
N VAL A 360 70.62 16.45 14.95
CA VAL A 360 69.77 17.60 14.62
C VAL A 360 69.10 17.34 13.28
N PRO A 361 67.77 17.28 13.20
CA PRO A 361 67.12 17.24 11.89
C PRO A 361 67.13 18.61 11.24
N LYS A 362 67.58 18.67 9.98
CA LYS A 362 67.52 19.86 9.14
C LYS A 362 66.09 20.38 8.93
N PRO A 363 65.92 21.71 8.84
CA PRO A 363 64.60 22.32 8.63
C PRO A 363 64.09 22.03 7.21
N VAL A 364 62.90 21.47 7.11
CA VAL A 364 62.16 21.33 5.86
C VAL A 364 61.57 22.71 5.54
N LYS A 365 61.91 23.26 4.37
CA LYS A 365 61.32 24.48 3.82
C LYS A 365 59.80 24.36 3.70
N ALA A 366 59.10 25.25 4.35
CA ALA A 366 57.68 25.49 4.14
C ALA A 366 57.48 26.03 2.71
N THR A 367 56.78 25.30 1.89
CA THR A 367 56.28 25.82 0.61
C THR A 367 54.95 26.51 0.90
N GLU A 368 54.94 27.81 0.79
CA GLU A 368 53.80 28.68 0.87
C GLU A 368 52.87 28.42 -0.29
N VAL A 369 51.72 27.77 -0.04
CA VAL A 369 50.65 27.60 -1.02
C VAL A 369 49.71 28.81 -0.88
N ILE A 370 49.84 29.72 -1.81
CA ILE A 370 48.92 30.84 -1.99
C ILE A 370 47.56 30.30 -2.43
N PRO A 371 46.46 30.57 -1.73
CA PRO A 371 45.14 30.19 -2.23
C PRO A 371 44.75 31.11 -3.38
N LYS A 372 44.51 30.51 -4.55
CA LYS A 372 43.93 31.19 -5.70
C LYS A 372 42.55 31.74 -5.32
N SER A 373 42.37 33.04 -5.52
CA SER A 373 41.12 33.78 -5.35
C SER A 373 39.97 33.09 -6.10
N VAL A 374 38.94 32.75 -5.35
CA VAL A 374 37.65 32.31 -5.92
C VAL A 374 36.93 33.57 -6.38
N THR A 375 36.76 33.73 -7.68
CA THR A 375 35.91 34.75 -8.29
C THR A 375 34.50 34.57 -7.81
N PRO A 376 33.81 35.61 -7.30
CA PRO A 376 32.42 35.49 -6.90
C PRO A 376 31.54 35.28 -8.13
N ARG A 377 30.67 34.28 -8.06
CA ARG A 377 29.62 33.98 -9.03
C ARG A 377 28.67 35.18 -9.08
N PRO A 378 28.30 35.69 -10.25
CA PRO A 378 27.35 36.78 -10.34
C PRO A 378 25.99 36.39 -9.77
N ALA A 379 25.37 37.26 -9.03
CA ALA A 379 24.04 37.16 -8.49
C ALA A 379 23.00 36.98 -9.64
N PRO A 380 21.92 36.26 -9.42
CA PRO A 380 20.86 36.15 -10.41
C PRO A 380 20.22 37.52 -10.65
N ILE A 381 20.14 37.89 -11.91
CA ILE A 381 19.48 39.09 -12.40
C ILE A 381 18.00 38.99 -12.07
N PRO A 382 17.36 39.95 -11.39
CA PRO A 382 15.92 39.93 -11.25
C PRO A 382 15.28 40.18 -12.61
N ILE A 383 14.47 39.21 -13.10
CA ILE A 383 13.63 39.38 -14.27
C ILE A 383 12.54 40.39 -13.88
N ALA A 384 12.69 41.63 -14.29
CA ALA A 384 11.64 42.62 -14.23
C ALA A 384 10.52 42.19 -15.20
N LEU A 385 9.39 41.79 -14.65
CA LEU A 385 8.13 41.69 -15.35
C LEU A 385 7.65 43.11 -15.68
N THR A 386 8.05 43.65 -16.85
CA THR A 386 7.42 44.79 -17.48
C THR A 386 6.81 44.34 -18.78
N SER A 387 5.50 44.25 -18.79
CA SER A 387 4.65 44.85 -19.80
C SER A 387 3.20 44.50 -19.50
N ALA A 388 2.56 45.45 -18.83
CA ALA A 388 1.12 45.53 -18.85
C ALA A 388 0.68 45.81 -20.30
N VAL A 389 0.08 44.81 -20.94
CA VAL A 389 -0.79 45.03 -22.09
C VAL A 389 -2.08 45.59 -21.50
N PRO A 390 -2.57 46.75 -21.96
CA PRO A 390 -3.86 47.27 -21.52
C PRO A 390 -4.95 46.29 -21.94
N ALA A 391 -5.65 45.73 -20.95
CA ALA A 391 -6.83 44.93 -21.19
C ALA A 391 -7.87 45.78 -21.93
N PRO A 392 -8.50 45.28 -23.00
CA PRO A 392 -9.67 45.92 -23.54
C PRO A 392 -10.76 45.92 -22.47
N ALA A 393 -11.43 47.07 -22.34
CA ALA A 393 -12.49 47.27 -21.35
C ALA A 393 -13.45 46.07 -21.34
N ALA A 394 -13.46 45.34 -20.25
CA ALA A 394 -14.40 44.29 -20.03
C ALA A 394 -15.79 44.92 -19.95
N GLN A 395 -16.56 44.76 -21.01
CA GLN A 395 -18.02 44.76 -20.84
C GLN A 395 -18.34 43.66 -19.86
N ALA A 396 -18.91 44.06 -18.74
CA ALA A 396 -19.43 43.17 -17.72
C ALA A 396 -20.54 42.32 -18.32
N THR A 397 -20.17 41.18 -18.87
CA THR A 397 -21.10 40.09 -19.10
C THR A 397 -21.34 39.45 -17.73
N ALA A 398 -22.55 39.62 -17.21
CA ALA A 398 -23.02 38.89 -16.04
C ALA A 398 -22.67 37.40 -16.21
N PRO A 399 -22.25 36.68 -15.13
CA PRO A 399 -21.85 35.29 -15.24
C PRO A 399 -23.02 34.48 -15.80
N VAL A 400 -22.82 33.85 -16.95
CA VAL A 400 -23.81 32.96 -17.61
C VAL A 400 -24.19 31.77 -16.72
N GLU A 401 -23.46 31.52 -15.63
CA GLU A 401 -23.73 30.46 -14.68
C GLU A 401 -25.03 30.62 -13.85
N ALA A 402 -25.62 31.82 -13.81
CA ALA A 402 -26.80 32.06 -12.95
C ALA A 402 -28.13 31.52 -13.52
N LEU A 403 -28.17 31.02 -14.76
CA LEU A 403 -29.40 30.53 -15.43
C LEU A 403 -29.29 29.15 -16.08
N SER A 404 -28.15 28.48 -15.97
CA SER A 404 -27.97 27.15 -16.57
C SER A 404 -28.33 26.06 -15.56
N GLU A 405 -29.29 25.22 -15.96
CA GLU A 405 -29.56 23.99 -15.25
C GLU A 405 -28.68 22.86 -15.83
N PHE A 406 -28.13 22.03 -14.97
CA PHE A 406 -27.33 20.87 -15.34
C PHE A 406 -28.17 19.59 -15.17
N VAL A 407 -27.96 18.60 -16.02
CA VAL A 407 -28.66 17.32 -15.96
C VAL A 407 -27.66 16.19 -15.99
N ILE A 408 -27.89 15.15 -15.20
CA ILE A 408 -27.09 13.96 -15.22
C ILE A 408 -27.69 12.98 -16.21
N VAL A 409 -26.89 12.56 -17.19
CA VAL A 409 -27.30 11.68 -18.30
C VAL A 409 -26.55 10.36 -18.17
N LEU A 410 -27.29 9.25 -18.21
CA LEU A 410 -26.74 7.90 -18.35
C LEU A 410 -27.04 7.41 -19.78
N PRO A 411 -26.06 7.37 -20.67
CA PRO A 411 -26.25 6.95 -22.06
C PRO A 411 -26.07 5.43 -22.23
N GLY A 412 -26.54 4.90 -23.34
CA GLY A 412 -26.11 3.60 -23.86
C GLY A 412 -27.05 2.44 -23.58
N PHE A 413 -28.35 2.67 -23.39
CA PHE A 413 -29.35 1.59 -23.26
C PHE A 413 -29.88 1.16 -24.63
N SER A 414 -29.93 -0.17 -24.84
CA SER A 414 -30.40 -0.73 -26.11
C SER A 414 -31.93 -0.67 -26.25
N SER A 415 -32.66 -0.66 -25.15
CA SER A 415 -34.12 -0.58 -25.14
C SER A 415 -34.64 0.29 -23.98
N LYS A 416 -35.93 0.68 -24.07
CA LYS A 416 -36.60 1.47 -23.05
C LYS A 416 -36.78 0.65 -21.74
N GLU A 417 -36.97 -0.65 -21.89
CA GLU A 417 -37.12 -1.59 -20.78
C GLU A 417 -35.83 -1.71 -19.97
N THR A 418 -34.68 -1.80 -20.63
CA THR A 418 -33.36 -1.82 -19.97
C THR A 418 -33.08 -0.51 -19.21
N ALA A 419 -33.39 0.64 -19.82
CA ALA A 419 -33.30 1.91 -19.14
C ALA A 419 -34.25 2.03 -17.92
N GLN A 420 -35.42 1.44 -18.00
CA GLN A 420 -36.41 1.44 -16.92
C GLN A 420 -35.99 0.54 -15.75
N ALA A 421 -35.35 -0.60 -16.02
CA ALA A 421 -34.73 -1.44 -15.02
C ALA A 421 -33.61 -0.75 -14.28
N GLU A 422 -32.79 0.04 -14.99
CA GLU A 422 -31.69 0.82 -14.42
C GLU A 422 -32.18 1.94 -13.50
N ILE A 423 -33.27 2.64 -13.85
CA ILE A 423 -33.91 3.64 -12.96
C ILE A 423 -34.36 2.98 -11.65
N LYS A 424 -34.93 1.76 -11.71
CA LYS A 424 -35.31 1.04 -10.51
C LYS A 424 -34.10 0.64 -9.66
N ALA A 425 -33.03 0.22 -10.29
CA ALA A 425 -31.78 -0.10 -9.59
C ALA A 425 -31.20 1.12 -8.87
N LEU A 426 -31.21 2.28 -9.52
CA LEU A 426 -30.76 3.54 -8.92
C LEU A 426 -31.66 3.99 -7.74
N ASP A 427 -32.97 3.76 -7.86
CA ASP A 427 -33.93 4.06 -6.75
C ASP A 427 -33.66 3.17 -5.52
N LEU A 428 -33.38 1.90 -5.76
CA LEU A 428 -32.97 0.95 -4.70
C LEU A 428 -31.63 1.32 -4.04
N LEU A 429 -30.73 1.96 -4.79
CA LEU A 429 -29.46 2.47 -4.27
C LEU A 429 -29.59 3.83 -3.57
N GLY A 430 -30.82 4.35 -3.43
CA GLY A 430 -31.11 5.59 -2.71
C GLY A 430 -30.98 6.87 -3.52
N PHE A 431 -30.78 6.79 -4.84
CA PHE A 431 -30.77 7.97 -5.70
C PHE A 431 -32.17 8.51 -5.89
N ARG A 432 -32.30 9.82 -5.97
CA ARG A 432 -33.57 10.47 -6.34
C ARG A 432 -33.88 10.25 -7.81
N THR A 433 -34.74 9.29 -8.11
CA THR A 433 -35.13 8.93 -9.47
C THR A 433 -36.52 9.45 -9.85
N LYS A 434 -37.22 10.16 -8.96
CA LYS A 434 -38.59 10.65 -9.18
C LYS A 434 -38.76 11.53 -10.43
N ASP A 435 -37.70 12.24 -10.80
CA ASP A 435 -37.68 13.14 -11.96
C ASP A 435 -36.95 12.53 -13.15
N ALA A 436 -36.56 11.26 -13.06
CA ALA A 436 -35.84 10.57 -14.12
C ALA A 436 -36.73 10.37 -15.36
N ARG A 437 -36.15 10.66 -16.55
CA ARG A 437 -36.82 10.50 -17.84
C ARG A 437 -35.97 9.62 -18.76
N ILE A 438 -36.63 8.82 -19.58
CA ILE A 438 -35.98 8.03 -20.61
C ILE A 438 -36.21 8.72 -21.94
N GLU A 439 -35.15 9.09 -22.62
CA GLU A 439 -35.17 9.76 -23.92
C GLU A 439 -34.36 8.95 -24.95
N LYS A 440 -34.61 9.15 -26.23
CA LYS A 440 -33.75 8.62 -27.30
C LYS A 440 -32.39 9.32 -27.24
N ASP A 441 -31.29 8.56 -27.31
CA ASP A 441 -29.93 9.11 -27.37
C ASP A 441 -29.70 9.67 -28.79
N PRO A 442 -29.56 11.00 -28.94
CA PRO A 442 -29.43 11.64 -30.28
C PRO A 442 -28.06 11.37 -30.91
N ARG A 443 -27.04 10.96 -30.13
CA ARG A 443 -25.65 10.80 -30.58
C ARG A 443 -25.28 9.36 -30.94
N ARG A 444 -25.88 8.39 -30.23
CA ARG A 444 -25.46 6.97 -30.29
C ARG A 444 -26.55 6.00 -30.74
N GLY A 445 -27.78 6.47 -30.89
CA GLY A 445 -28.94 5.57 -31.04
C GLY A 445 -29.26 4.82 -29.73
N GLY A 446 -30.47 4.27 -29.64
CA GLY A 446 -30.93 3.66 -28.40
C GLY A 446 -31.53 4.67 -27.42
N TYR A 447 -31.35 4.47 -26.13
CA TYR A 447 -31.98 5.25 -25.08
C TYR A 447 -30.96 5.76 -24.07
N GLN A 448 -31.27 6.89 -23.41
CA GLN A 448 -30.52 7.46 -22.31
C GLN A 448 -31.47 7.82 -21.18
N ILE A 449 -30.95 7.84 -19.94
CA ILE A 449 -31.70 8.26 -18.76
C ILE A 449 -31.23 9.65 -18.38
N MET A 450 -32.19 10.57 -18.23
CA MET A 450 -31.99 11.92 -17.67
C MET A 450 -32.44 11.86 -16.22
N LEU A 451 -31.49 11.87 -15.26
CA LEU A 451 -31.82 11.58 -13.86
C LEU A 451 -32.48 12.77 -13.14
N THR A 452 -31.82 13.91 -13.09
CA THR A 452 -32.28 15.06 -12.33
C THR A 452 -31.66 16.35 -12.85
N ARG A 453 -32.38 17.47 -12.66
CA ARG A 453 -31.88 18.80 -12.99
C ARG A 453 -31.31 19.48 -11.76
N MET A 454 -30.15 20.07 -11.89
CA MET A 454 -29.42 20.74 -10.83
C MET A 454 -29.02 22.16 -11.23
N LYS A 455 -29.11 23.08 -10.28
CA LYS A 455 -28.71 24.49 -10.50
C LYS A 455 -27.23 24.73 -10.31
N SER A 456 -26.50 23.77 -9.72
CA SER A 456 -25.07 23.86 -9.45
C SER A 456 -24.33 22.80 -10.23
N LYS A 457 -23.36 23.23 -11.06
CA LYS A 457 -22.48 22.34 -11.81
C LYS A 457 -21.69 21.44 -10.87
N GLY A 458 -21.11 21.98 -9.79
CA GLY A 458 -20.32 21.20 -8.84
C GLY A 458 -21.11 20.05 -8.21
N LYS A 459 -22.39 20.28 -7.84
CA LYS A 459 -23.25 19.19 -7.32
C LYS A 459 -23.62 18.15 -8.39
N ALA A 460 -23.76 18.57 -9.64
CA ALA A 460 -24.02 17.66 -10.75
C ALA A 460 -22.79 16.80 -11.05
N ASP A 461 -21.60 17.39 -11.08
CA ASP A 461 -20.32 16.69 -11.27
C ASP A 461 -20.05 15.70 -10.12
N GLU A 462 -20.32 16.07 -8.87
CA GLU A 462 -20.21 15.22 -7.69
C GLU A 462 -21.11 13.99 -7.78
N MET A 463 -22.39 14.19 -8.13
CA MET A 463 -23.34 13.10 -8.30
C MET A 463 -23.00 12.20 -9.49
N ALA A 464 -22.56 12.77 -10.61
CA ALA A 464 -22.09 11.99 -11.76
C ALA A 464 -20.86 11.16 -11.40
N SER A 465 -19.91 11.73 -10.67
CA SER A 465 -18.73 11.01 -10.16
C SER A 465 -19.12 9.87 -9.23
N SER A 466 -20.11 10.07 -8.36
CA SER A 466 -20.64 9.03 -7.48
C SER A 466 -21.27 7.87 -8.27
N LEU A 467 -22.03 8.18 -9.30
CA LEU A 467 -22.61 7.18 -10.21
C LEU A 467 -21.54 6.44 -11.02
N GLN A 468 -20.50 7.15 -11.47
CA GLN A 468 -19.38 6.55 -12.19
C GLN A 468 -18.60 5.57 -11.30
N ARG A 469 -18.39 5.90 -10.03
CA ARG A 469 -17.77 4.99 -9.06
C ARG A 469 -18.57 3.69 -8.85
N MET A 470 -19.87 3.73 -9.03
CA MET A 470 -20.74 2.55 -8.99
C MET A 470 -20.92 1.88 -10.36
N SER A 471 -20.02 2.16 -11.32
CA SER A 471 -20.02 1.58 -12.68
C SER A 471 -21.13 2.07 -13.58
N PHE A 472 -21.84 3.13 -13.22
CA PHE A 472 -22.79 3.77 -14.13
C PHE A 472 -22.07 4.74 -15.08
N ARG A 473 -22.44 4.76 -16.36
CA ARG A 473 -21.90 5.73 -17.33
C ARG A 473 -22.62 7.07 -17.20
N ALA A 474 -22.34 7.81 -16.13
CA ALA A 474 -22.95 9.11 -15.91
C ALA A 474 -22.14 10.24 -16.56
N VAL A 475 -22.81 11.20 -17.19
CA VAL A 475 -22.21 12.40 -17.78
C VAL A 475 -23.07 13.60 -17.38
N VAL A 476 -22.41 14.72 -17.06
CA VAL A 476 -23.11 16.00 -16.82
C VAL A 476 -23.28 16.73 -18.14
N ASP A 477 -24.51 17.08 -18.49
CA ASP A 477 -24.86 17.86 -19.66
C ASP A 477 -25.67 19.10 -19.29
N LEU A 478 -25.73 20.09 -20.14
CA LEU A 478 -26.62 21.25 -19.93
C LEU A 478 -28.07 20.85 -20.20
N ALA A 479 -28.95 21.15 -19.27
CA ALA A 479 -30.36 20.89 -19.47
C ALA A 479 -30.87 21.72 -20.63
N GLN A 480 -31.30 21.05 -21.69
CA GLN A 480 -31.98 21.73 -22.79
C GLN A 480 -33.35 22.23 -22.26
N LYS A 481 -33.67 23.50 -22.58
CA LYS A 481 -34.93 24.16 -22.19
C LYS A 481 -36.14 23.53 -22.89
#